data_cc4711988a784f9827f73aabab9c8c5e
#
_entry.id   cc4711988a784f9827f73aabab9c8c5e
#
_cell.length_a   1.000
_cell.length_b   1.000
_cell.length_c   1.000
_cell.angle_alpha   90.00
_cell.angle_beta   90.00
_cell.angle_gamma   90.00
#
_symmetry.space_group_name_H-M   'P 1'
#
loop_
_entity.id
_entity.type
_entity.pdbx_description
1 polymer ?
#
loop_
_entity_poly.entity_id
_entity_poly.type
_entity_poly.pdbx_seq_one_letter_code
_entity_poly.pdbx_strand_id
1 'polypeptide(L)'
;MAKHIAWDASFKVGHPMIDSQHKRLFEIADELYELIMAPEEKREADTTLVLQDCAKYVNFHFTFEEKLMRDSKYEDVEGHLNQHKAFTTYVASLMSDSSRGSKVDLEKLYEFLSDWLVKHICSEDKKLARFVSATPQ
;
A
#
# COMPACT_ATOMS: atom_id res chain seq x y z
N MET A 1 -20.36 -2.31 4.40
CA MET A 1 -19.34 -1.28 4.15
C MET A 1 -18.07 -1.60 4.91
N ALA A 2 -16.91 -1.36 4.29
CA ALA A 2 -15.62 -1.63 4.91
C ALA A 2 -15.40 -0.75 6.14
N LYS A 3 -14.76 -1.31 7.16
CA LYS A 3 -14.40 -0.57 8.36
C LYS A 3 -13.29 0.44 8.05
N HIS A 4 -13.48 1.68 8.48
CA HIS A 4 -12.47 2.73 8.29
C HIS A 4 -11.20 2.39 9.09
N ILE A 5 -10.05 2.48 8.43
CA ILE A 5 -8.75 2.18 9.03
C ILE A 5 -7.96 3.48 9.12
N ALA A 6 -7.24 3.67 10.22
CA ALA A 6 -6.40 4.85 10.43
C ALA A 6 -5.05 4.42 11.00
N TRP A 7 -4.00 5.14 10.61
CA TRP A 7 -2.66 4.88 11.13
C TRP A 7 -2.61 5.29 12.61
N ASP A 8 -1.96 4.46 13.43
CA ASP A 8 -1.65 4.80 14.81
C ASP A 8 -0.29 4.21 15.19
N ALA A 9 0.15 4.49 16.42
CA ALA A 9 1.48 4.09 16.87
C ALA A 9 1.72 2.57 16.87
N SER A 10 0.65 1.76 16.92
CA SER A 10 0.79 0.30 16.87
C SER A 10 1.30 -0.20 15.52
N PHE A 11 1.19 0.62 14.47
CA PHE A 11 1.69 0.28 13.14
C PHE A 11 3.15 0.65 12.92
N LYS A 12 3.79 1.30 13.88
CA LYS A 12 5.22 1.62 13.76
C LYS A 12 6.06 0.36 13.66
N VAL A 13 7.00 0.36 12.71
CA VAL A 13 7.93 -0.74 12.55
C VAL A 13 9.31 -0.42 13.14
N GLY A 14 9.56 0.85 13.47
CA GLY A 14 10.82 1.28 14.06
C GLY A 14 11.85 1.82 13.08
N HIS A 15 11.49 1.97 11.82
CA HIS A 15 12.33 2.58 10.79
C HIS A 15 11.66 3.88 10.35
N PRO A 16 12.25 5.05 10.64
CA PRO A 16 11.57 6.33 10.41
C PRO A 16 11.09 6.54 8.98
N MET A 17 11.88 6.15 7.98
CA MET A 17 11.50 6.30 6.58
C MET A 17 10.34 5.39 6.21
N ILE A 18 10.39 4.14 6.64
CA ILE A 18 9.31 3.19 6.38
C ILE A 18 8.03 3.66 7.08
N ASP A 19 8.15 4.08 8.34
CA ASP A 19 7.00 4.58 9.10
C ASP A 19 6.36 5.79 8.43
N SER A 20 7.16 6.71 7.92
CA SER A 20 6.67 7.88 7.18
C SER A 20 5.91 7.47 5.92
N GLN A 21 6.46 6.50 5.19
CA GLN A 21 5.82 6.00 3.97
C GLN A 21 4.52 5.27 4.27
N HIS A 22 4.46 4.52 5.38
CA HIS A 22 3.23 3.86 5.80
C HIS A 22 2.14 4.87 6.14
N LYS A 23 2.50 5.96 6.83
CA LYS A 23 1.53 7.03 7.12
C LYS A 23 0.90 7.55 5.83
N ARG A 24 1.71 7.77 4.80
CA ARG A 24 1.20 8.25 3.52
C ARG A 24 0.27 7.21 2.86
N LEU A 25 0.58 5.93 2.98
CA LEU A 25 -0.29 4.87 2.46
C LEU A 25 -1.64 4.86 3.16
N PHE A 26 -1.66 5.08 4.48
CA PHE A 26 -2.91 5.21 5.22
C PHE A 26 -3.70 6.46 4.80
N GLU A 27 -3.02 7.56 4.49
CA GLU A 27 -3.68 8.75 3.96
C GLU A 27 -4.33 8.48 2.60
N ILE A 28 -3.67 7.70 1.75
CA ILE A 28 -4.23 7.29 0.46
C ILE A 28 -5.47 6.42 0.67
N ALA A 29 -5.43 5.52 1.64
CA ALA A 29 -6.59 4.72 2.01
C ALA A 29 -7.75 5.62 2.48
N ASP A 30 -7.45 6.67 3.24
CA ASP A 30 -8.46 7.66 3.67
C ASP A 30 -9.07 8.40 2.47
N GLU A 31 -8.25 8.79 1.52
CA GLU A 31 -8.73 9.44 0.30
C GLU A 31 -9.70 8.54 -0.46
N LEU A 32 -9.37 7.24 -0.53
CA LEU A 32 -10.24 6.26 -1.14
C LEU A 32 -11.54 6.08 -0.36
N TYR A 33 -11.46 6.04 0.95
CA TYR A 33 -12.65 5.94 1.81
C TYR A 33 -13.59 7.13 1.60
N GLU A 34 -13.03 8.34 1.57
CA GLU A 34 -13.80 9.56 1.32
C GLU A 34 -14.46 9.51 -0.06
N LEU A 35 -13.77 8.98 -1.05
CA LEU A 35 -14.32 8.84 -2.39
C LEU A 35 -15.51 7.88 -2.42
N ILE A 36 -15.44 6.79 -1.66
CA ILE A 36 -16.55 5.84 -1.52
C ILE A 36 -17.80 6.55 -0.96
N MET A 37 -17.59 7.47 -0.02
CA MET A 37 -18.67 8.20 0.64
C MET A 37 -19.17 9.40 -0.17
N ALA A 38 -18.49 9.74 -1.26
CA ALA A 38 -18.82 10.89 -2.08
C ALA A 38 -19.98 10.60 -3.05
N PRO A 39 -20.63 11.64 -3.60
CA PRO A 39 -21.62 11.46 -4.65
C PRO A 39 -21.03 10.74 -5.87
N GLU A 40 -21.89 10.03 -6.62
CA GLU A 40 -21.45 9.22 -7.77
C GLU A 40 -20.67 10.03 -8.80
N GLU A 41 -21.08 11.27 -9.06
CA GLU A 41 -20.39 12.14 -10.02
C GLU A 41 -18.94 12.37 -9.65
N LYS A 42 -18.66 12.59 -8.38
CA LYS A 42 -17.30 12.78 -7.89
C LYS A 42 -16.52 11.47 -7.96
N ARG A 43 -17.15 10.36 -7.64
CA ARG A 43 -16.50 9.05 -7.76
C ARG A 43 -16.06 8.77 -9.20
N GLU A 44 -16.94 9.03 -10.16
CA GLU A 44 -16.60 8.83 -11.57
C GLU A 44 -15.45 9.73 -12.01
N ALA A 45 -15.46 10.99 -11.56
CA ALA A 45 -14.42 11.94 -11.93
C ALA A 45 -13.05 11.60 -11.33
N ASP A 46 -13.02 11.16 -10.06
CA ASP A 46 -11.79 11.08 -9.30
C ASP A 46 -11.19 9.67 -9.15
N THR A 47 -11.93 8.62 -9.50
CA THR A 47 -11.45 7.23 -9.33
C THR A 47 -10.11 6.98 -10.00
N THR A 48 -9.97 7.40 -11.26
CA THR A 48 -8.72 7.19 -12.00
C THR A 48 -7.55 7.89 -11.33
N LEU A 49 -7.76 9.12 -10.85
CA LEU A 49 -6.71 9.89 -10.18
C LEU A 49 -6.26 9.21 -8.88
N VAL A 50 -7.21 8.74 -8.07
CA VAL A 50 -6.90 8.05 -6.81
C VAL A 50 -6.14 6.75 -7.08
N LEU A 51 -6.55 6.00 -8.11
CA LEU A 51 -5.83 4.77 -8.50
C LEU A 51 -4.40 5.07 -8.94
N GLN A 52 -4.21 6.12 -9.74
CA GLN A 52 -2.88 6.53 -10.21
C GLN A 52 -1.99 6.95 -9.04
N ASP A 53 -2.52 7.73 -8.10
CA ASP A 53 -1.76 8.17 -6.93
C ASP A 53 -1.37 6.98 -6.06
N CYS A 54 -2.29 6.06 -5.87
CA CYS A 54 -2.03 4.83 -5.13
C CYS A 54 -0.90 4.03 -5.78
N ALA A 55 -1.00 3.80 -7.10
CA ALA A 55 0.00 3.02 -7.83
C ALA A 55 1.38 3.67 -7.77
N LYS A 56 1.45 4.98 -7.94
CA LYS A 56 2.73 5.72 -7.89
C LYS A 56 3.38 5.64 -6.52
N TYR A 57 2.59 5.86 -5.46
CA TYR A 57 3.17 5.87 -4.12
C TYR A 57 3.55 4.47 -3.66
N VAL A 58 2.73 3.48 -3.97
CA VAL A 58 3.05 2.09 -3.67
C VAL A 58 4.35 1.68 -4.37
N ASN A 59 4.52 2.06 -5.64
CA ASN A 59 5.74 1.77 -6.37
C ASN A 59 6.96 2.45 -5.73
N PHE A 60 6.81 3.69 -5.27
CA PHE A 60 7.86 4.40 -4.55
C PHE A 60 8.25 3.67 -3.27
N HIS A 61 7.26 3.28 -2.48
CA HIS A 61 7.48 2.57 -1.21
C HIS A 61 8.15 1.21 -1.45
N PHE A 62 7.65 0.44 -2.42
CA PHE A 62 8.22 -0.87 -2.73
C PHE A 62 9.66 -0.77 -3.25
N THR A 63 9.93 0.22 -4.10
CA THR A 63 11.27 0.46 -4.63
C THR A 63 12.26 0.79 -3.50
N PHE A 64 11.81 1.61 -2.54
CA PHE A 64 12.60 1.94 -1.37
C PHE A 64 12.94 0.67 -0.56
N GLU A 65 11.94 -0.15 -0.28
CA GLU A 65 12.15 -1.38 0.51
C GLU A 65 13.02 -2.40 -0.23
N GLU A 66 12.84 -2.51 -1.55
CA GLU A 66 13.62 -3.45 -2.36
C GLU A 66 15.10 -3.06 -2.39
N LYS A 67 15.39 -1.76 -2.47
CA LYS A 67 16.75 -1.29 -2.35
C LYS A 67 17.31 -1.55 -0.95
N LEU A 68 16.52 -1.31 0.07
CA LEU A 68 16.92 -1.57 1.46
C LEU A 68 17.23 -3.06 1.67
N MET A 69 16.41 -3.94 1.12
CA MET A 69 16.65 -5.39 1.20
C MET A 69 17.94 -5.80 0.50
N ARG A 70 18.22 -5.25 -0.67
CA ARG A 70 19.47 -5.54 -1.39
C ARG A 70 20.68 -5.06 -0.61
N ASP A 71 20.62 -3.82 -0.13
CA ASP A 71 21.74 -3.19 0.57
C ASP A 71 22.04 -3.88 1.90
N SER A 72 21.03 -4.39 2.58
CA SER A 72 21.18 -5.07 3.87
C SER A 72 21.35 -6.58 3.75
N LYS A 73 21.24 -7.12 2.55
CA LYS A 73 21.30 -8.58 2.29
C LYS A 73 20.24 -9.35 3.06
N TYR A 74 19.02 -8.86 2.97
CA TYR A 74 17.87 -9.43 3.68
C TYR A 74 17.61 -10.88 3.26
N GLU A 75 17.40 -11.75 4.24
CA GLU A 75 17.24 -13.19 4.02
C GLU A 75 15.99 -13.57 3.26
N ASP A 76 14.86 -12.93 3.58
CA ASP A 76 13.54 -13.29 3.05
C ASP A 76 13.11 -12.35 1.92
N VAL A 77 14.04 -12.07 1.00
CA VAL A 77 13.75 -11.17 -0.14
C VAL A 77 12.63 -11.71 -1.01
N GLU A 78 12.68 -13.00 -1.36
CA GLU A 78 11.68 -13.58 -2.26
C GLU A 78 10.26 -13.50 -1.72
N GLY A 79 10.07 -13.85 -0.46
CA GLY A 79 8.75 -13.77 0.17
C GLY A 79 8.20 -12.35 0.18
N HIS A 80 9.06 -11.40 0.51
CA HIS A 80 8.68 -9.99 0.55
C HIS A 80 8.35 -9.45 -0.85
N LEU A 81 9.18 -9.78 -1.85
CA LEU A 81 8.94 -9.39 -3.24
C LEU A 81 7.64 -9.98 -3.79
N ASN A 82 7.33 -11.22 -3.42
CA ASN A 82 6.08 -11.85 -3.85
C ASN A 82 4.85 -11.10 -3.34
N GLN A 83 4.92 -10.59 -2.11
CA GLN A 83 3.84 -9.78 -1.57
C GLN A 83 3.68 -8.45 -2.30
N HIS A 84 4.80 -7.79 -2.61
CA HIS A 84 4.78 -6.57 -3.41
C HIS A 84 4.17 -6.82 -4.79
N LYS A 85 4.57 -7.90 -5.42
CA LYS A 85 4.08 -8.27 -6.75
C LYS A 85 2.59 -8.55 -6.76
N ALA A 86 2.08 -9.23 -5.75
CA ALA A 86 0.65 -9.52 -5.63
C ALA A 86 -0.16 -8.23 -5.57
N PHE A 87 0.29 -7.27 -4.78
CA PHE A 87 -0.38 -5.98 -4.66
C PHE A 87 -0.33 -5.21 -5.99
N THR A 88 0.85 -5.11 -6.58
CA THR A 88 1.05 -4.39 -7.84
C THR A 88 0.20 -4.97 -8.96
N THR A 89 0.13 -6.29 -9.05
CA THR A 89 -0.67 -6.98 -10.05
C THR A 89 -2.16 -6.67 -9.89
N TYR A 90 -2.64 -6.67 -8.65
CA TYR A 90 -4.04 -6.36 -8.37
C TYR A 90 -4.39 -4.93 -8.80
N VAL A 91 -3.58 -3.95 -8.39
CA VAL A 91 -3.82 -2.54 -8.74
C VAL A 91 -3.73 -2.32 -10.25
N ALA A 92 -2.76 -2.93 -10.91
CA ALA A 92 -2.61 -2.84 -12.38
C ALA A 92 -3.85 -3.39 -13.10
N SER A 93 -4.41 -4.48 -12.59
CA SER A 93 -5.65 -5.06 -13.13
C SER A 93 -6.81 -4.08 -13.02
N LEU A 94 -6.95 -3.41 -11.88
CA LEU A 94 -8.01 -2.41 -11.69
C LEU A 94 -7.82 -1.20 -12.61
N MET A 95 -6.58 -0.75 -12.79
CA MET A 95 -6.29 0.36 -13.70
C MET A 95 -6.61 0.01 -15.15
N SER A 96 -6.29 -1.22 -15.54
CA SER A 96 -6.62 -1.73 -16.87
C SER A 96 -8.13 -1.77 -17.09
N ASP A 97 -8.89 -2.27 -16.11
CA ASP A 97 -10.34 -2.31 -16.19
C ASP A 97 -10.93 -0.91 -16.31
N SER A 98 -10.43 0.03 -15.50
CA SER A 98 -10.87 1.43 -15.53
C SER A 98 -10.61 2.07 -16.90
N SER A 99 -9.45 1.81 -17.49
CA SER A 99 -9.09 2.38 -18.80
C SER A 99 -9.98 1.84 -19.93
N ARG A 100 -10.57 0.66 -19.74
CA ARG A 100 -11.50 0.05 -20.69
C ARG A 100 -12.96 0.41 -20.43
N GLY A 101 -13.21 1.32 -19.48
CA GLY A 101 -14.54 1.79 -19.15
C GLY A 101 -15.29 0.95 -18.14
N SER A 102 -14.68 -0.10 -17.59
CA SER A 102 -15.32 -0.90 -16.54
C SER A 102 -15.31 -0.13 -15.22
N LYS A 103 -16.40 -0.22 -14.48
CA LYS A 103 -16.47 0.40 -13.15
C LYS A 103 -15.59 -0.36 -12.17
N VAL A 104 -14.81 0.40 -11.39
CA VAL A 104 -14.00 -0.16 -10.31
C VAL A 104 -14.88 -0.25 -9.06
N ASP A 105 -14.87 -1.42 -8.42
CA ASP A 105 -15.53 -1.60 -7.13
C ASP A 105 -14.62 -1.01 -6.04
N LEU A 106 -14.91 0.23 -5.66
CA LEU A 106 -14.10 0.98 -4.71
C LEU A 106 -14.12 0.37 -3.32
N GLU A 107 -15.25 -0.19 -2.89
CA GLU A 107 -15.33 -0.84 -1.58
C GLU A 107 -14.43 -2.06 -1.53
N LYS A 108 -14.42 -2.86 -2.58
CA LYS A 108 -13.58 -4.04 -2.68
C LYS A 108 -12.09 -3.66 -2.70
N LEU A 109 -11.76 -2.60 -3.43
CA LEU A 109 -10.40 -2.06 -3.45
C LEU A 109 -9.99 -1.59 -2.05
N TYR A 110 -10.86 -0.88 -1.36
CA TYR A 110 -10.58 -0.39 -0.01
C TYR A 110 -10.35 -1.56 0.96
N GLU A 111 -11.19 -2.58 0.91
CA GLU A 111 -11.04 -3.76 1.75
C GLU A 111 -9.70 -4.46 1.47
N PHE A 112 -9.35 -4.61 0.20
CA PHE A 112 -8.08 -5.21 -0.18
C PHE A 112 -6.90 -4.39 0.33
N LEU A 113 -6.93 -3.08 0.09
CA LEU A 113 -5.86 -2.18 0.52
C LEU A 113 -5.69 -2.17 2.03
N SER A 114 -6.80 -2.03 2.77
CA SER A 114 -6.77 -1.99 4.24
C SER A 114 -6.22 -3.28 4.83
N ASP A 115 -6.70 -4.41 4.33
CA ASP A 115 -6.29 -5.72 4.81
C ASP A 115 -4.81 -5.97 4.50
N TRP A 116 -4.39 -5.61 3.29
CA TRP A 116 -3.00 -5.77 2.87
C TRP A 116 -2.07 -4.87 3.69
N LEU A 117 -2.45 -3.61 3.91
CA LEU A 117 -1.66 -2.69 4.72
C LEU A 117 -1.41 -3.24 6.11
N VAL A 118 -2.47 -3.69 6.78
CA VAL A 118 -2.33 -4.21 8.15
C VAL A 118 -1.45 -5.45 8.16
N LYS A 119 -1.72 -6.42 7.29
CA LYS A 119 -0.98 -7.69 7.29
C LYS A 119 0.48 -7.51 6.87
N HIS A 120 0.70 -6.75 5.79
CA HIS A 120 2.06 -6.56 5.27
C HIS A 120 2.91 -5.75 6.26
N ILE A 121 2.37 -4.66 6.79
CA ILE A 121 3.08 -3.82 7.76
C ILE A 121 3.39 -4.59 9.04
N CYS A 122 2.39 -5.26 9.60
CA CYS A 122 2.55 -5.93 10.89
C CYS A 122 3.40 -7.19 10.79
N SER A 123 3.58 -7.75 9.61
CA SER A 123 4.35 -8.97 9.40
C SER A 123 5.65 -8.69 8.67
N GLU A 124 5.56 -8.36 7.38
CA GLU A 124 6.72 -8.32 6.50
C GLU A 124 7.60 -7.08 6.68
N ASP A 125 7.00 -5.89 6.78
CA ASP A 125 7.79 -4.66 6.91
C ASP A 125 8.41 -4.55 8.30
N LYS A 126 7.72 -5.03 9.32
CA LYS A 126 8.26 -5.07 10.68
C LYS A 126 9.47 -6.01 10.76
N LYS A 127 9.37 -7.15 10.11
CA LYS A 127 10.46 -8.13 10.02
C LYS A 127 11.68 -7.53 9.33
N LEU A 128 11.47 -6.84 8.20
CA LEU A 128 12.53 -6.15 7.49
C LEU A 128 13.17 -5.07 8.36
N ALA A 129 12.37 -4.24 9.00
CA ALA A 129 12.88 -3.16 9.85
C ALA A 129 13.72 -3.69 11.00
N ARG A 130 13.30 -4.78 11.62
CA ARG A 130 14.06 -5.44 12.69
C ARG A 130 15.40 -5.96 12.19
N PHE A 131 15.41 -6.57 11.01
CA PHE A 131 16.63 -7.10 10.40
C PHE A 131 17.61 -5.97 10.13
N VAL A 132 17.17 -4.88 9.55
CA VAL A 132 18.02 -3.72 9.24
C VAL A 132 18.61 -3.11 10.51
N SER A 133 17.80 -2.98 11.57
CA SER A 133 18.24 -2.43 12.86
C SER A 133 19.29 -3.32 13.53
N ALA A 134 19.20 -4.62 13.36
CA ALA A 134 20.13 -5.58 13.98
C ALA A 134 21.43 -5.76 13.20
N THR A 135 21.47 -5.33 11.94
CA THR A 135 22.62 -5.51 11.06
C THR A 135 23.54 -4.30 11.15
N PRO A 136 24.83 -4.48 11.52
CA PRO A 136 25.79 -3.36 11.51
C PRO A 136 25.95 -2.81 10.10
N GLN A 137 25.99 -1.49 10.01
CA GLN A 137 26.21 -0.81 8.73
C GLN A 137 27.65 -0.32 8.59
#